data_0a60d8ca0441f4e2d351321b0f41b891
#
_entry.id   0a60d8ca0441f4e2d351321b0f41b891
#
_cell.length_a   1.000
_cell.length_b   1.000
_cell.length_c   1.000
_cell.angle_alpha   90.00
_cell.angle_beta   90.00
_cell.angle_gamma   90.00
#
_symmetry.space_group_name_H-M   'P 1'
#
loop_
_entity.id
_entity.type
_entity.pdbx_description
1 polymer ?
#
loop_
_entity_poly.entity_id
_entity_poly.type
_entity_poly.pdbx_seq_one_letter_code
_entity_poly.pdbx_strand_id
1 'polypeptide(L)'
;YISHRNPSVKVLGHERMGSGFFVSPDGHVLTVSYVVLGAKDITVTTHDKKEYSAHVVYMDYESGLAVIKVGGDRFPVAPLGYSDELKVPDKVLVLASAGKYERKVAQGFVTGIKPFDAYWQYMIDEGVMTTAVNPGFGGGPLLNNLGRVMGVVYLNLNSVKEMSMSIPINLFHKMKEEII
;
A
#
# COMPACT_ATOMS: atom_id res chain seq x y z
N TYR A 1 -2.84 2.13 9.79
CA TYR A 1 -4.21 1.67 9.58
C TYR A 1 -5.03 2.81 8.99
N ILE A 2 -5.72 2.51 7.93
CA ILE A 2 -6.61 3.45 7.24
C ILE A 2 -8.01 2.87 7.32
N SER A 3 -8.97 3.68 7.75
CA SER A 3 -10.39 3.35 7.71
C SER A 3 -11.18 4.47 7.08
N HIS A 4 -12.29 4.13 6.44
CA HIS A 4 -13.22 5.10 5.92
C HIS A 4 -14.67 4.63 6.05
N ARG A 5 -15.58 5.60 6.17
CA ARG A 5 -17.03 5.37 6.12
C ARG A 5 -17.63 6.00 4.88
N ASN A 6 -18.53 5.28 4.24
CA ASN A 6 -19.41 5.82 3.22
C ASN A 6 -20.85 5.43 3.51
N PRO A 7 -21.64 6.33 4.15
CA PRO A 7 -23.00 6.03 4.54
C PRO A 7 -23.99 5.85 3.37
N SER A 8 -23.59 6.20 2.15
CA SER A 8 -24.48 6.17 0.98
C SER A 8 -24.44 4.86 0.21
N VAL A 9 -23.56 3.91 0.54
CA VAL A 9 -23.42 2.65 -0.22
C VAL A 9 -23.78 1.45 0.64
N LYS A 10 -25.04 1.04 0.55
CA LYS A 10 -25.56 -0.16 1.26
C LYS A 10 -24.98 -1.50 0.77
N VAL A 11 -24.34 -1.53 -0.39
CA VAL A 11 -23.95 -2.77 -1.10
C VAL A 11 -22.52 -3.21 -0.87
N LEU A 12 -21.60 -2.31 -0.45
CA LEU A 12 -20.15 -2.60 -0.33
C LEU A 12 -19.61 -2.52 1.11
N GLY A 13 -20.47 -2.51 2.12
CA GLY A 13 -20.05 -2.32 3.50
C GLY A 13 -19.75 -0.85 3.83
N HIS A 14 -20.13 -0.44 5.04
CA HIS A 14 -20.01 0.96 5.49
C HIS A 14 -18.58 1.35 5.90
N GLU A 15 -17.69 0.39 6.05
CA GLU A 15 -16.31 0.58 6.47
C GLU A 15 -15.35 -0.22 5.62
N ARG A 16 -14.29 0.42 5.10
CA ARG A 16 -13.14 -0.27 4.53
C ARG A 16 -11.91 -0.01 5.39
N MET A 17 -11.01 -0.96 5.37
CA MET A 17 -9.78 -0.95 6.14
C MET A 17 -8.59 -1.17 5.23
N GLY A 18 -7.49 -0.52 5.52
CA GLY A 18 -6.28 -0.62 4.74
C GLY A 18 -5.02 -0.34 5.54
N SER A 19 -3.91 -0.60 4.91
CA SER A 19 -2.57 -0.23 5.37
C SER A 19 -2.04 0.94 4.56
N GLY A 20 -1.06 1.63 5.09
CA GLY A 20 -0.33 2.68 4.41
C GLY A 20 0.93 3.05 5.17
N PHE A 21 1.76 3.89 4.57
CA PHE A 21 2.99 4.36 5.20
C PHE A 21 3.31 5.80 4.78
N PHE A 22 3.97 6.54 5.65
CA PHE A 22 4.33 7.92 5.37
C PHE A 22 5.46 8.01 4.35
N VAL A 23 5.28 8.87 3.36
CA VAL A 23 6.26 9.16 2.29
C VAL A 23 6.80 10.60 2.36
N SER A 24 6.25 11.41 3.25
CA SER A 24 6.78 12.74 3.56
C SER A 24 6.57 13.09 5.04
N PRO A 25 7.43 13.93 5.62
CA PRO A 25 7.33 14.30 7.03
C PRO A 25 6.13 15.18 7.35
N ASP A 26 5.53 15.82 6.35
CA ASP A 26 4.35 16.68 6.48
C ASP A 26 3.02 15.92 6.36
N GLY A 27 3.06 14.58 6.29
CA GLY A 27 1.89 13.73 6.45
C GLY A 27 1.27 13.15 5.17
N HIS A 28 2.02 13.05 4.07
CA HIS A 28 1.58 12.27 2.93
C HIS A 28 1.74 10.78 3.21
N VAL A 29 0.67 10.01 3.01
CA VAL A 29 0.61 8.57 3.22
C VAL A 29 0.32 7.88 1.90
N LEU A 30 1.19 6.97 1.50
CA LEU A 30 0.99 6.12 0.32
C LEU A 30 0.18 4.88 0.69
N THR A 31 -0.80 4.55 -0.14
CA THR A 31 -1.67 3.38 -0.02
C THR A 31 -2.14 2.93 -1.41
N VAL A 32 -3.10 2.02 -1.46
CA VAL A 32 -3.72 1.56 -2.70
C VAL A 32 -5.11 2.19 -2.89
N SER A 33 -5.46 2.41 -4.13
CA SER A 33 -6.66 3.18 -4.51
C SER A 33 -7.96 2.57 -3.99
N TYR A 34 -8.10 1.23 -4.03
CA TYR A 34 -9.36 0.58 -3.61
C TYR A 34 -9.68 0.77 -2.12
N VAL A 35 -8.69 1.05 -1.29
CA VAL A 35 -8.89 1.31 0.15
C VAL A 35 -9.63 2.63 0.35
N VAL A 36 -9.32 3.65 -0.44
CA VAL A 36 -9.81 5.03 -0.25
C VAL A 36 -10.80 5.49 -1.32
N LEU A 37 -11.06 4.68 -2.33
CA LEU A 37 -11.98 5.01 -3.42
C LEU A 37 -13.39 5.32 -2.88
N GLY A 38 -13.90 6.51 -3.19
CA GLY A 38 -15.24 6.96 -2.78
C GLY A 38 -15.36 7.26 -1.29
N ALA A 39 -14.24 7.36 -0.58
CA ALA A 39 -14.25 7.67 0.84
C ALA A 39 -14.73 9.10 1.11
N LYS A 40 -15.67 9.26 2.04
CA LYS A 40 -16.08 10.58 2.58
C LYS A 40 -15.24 10.96 3.78
N ASP A 41 -15.05 10.02 4.70
CA ASP A 41 -14.28 10.20 5.92
C ASP A 41 -13.17 9.18 5.96
N ILE A 42 -11.92 9.63 6.03
CA ILE A 42 -10.75 8.79 6.16
C ILE A 42 -10.09 9.07 7.49
N THR A 43 -9.82 8.03 8.25
CA THR A 43 -9.05 8.10 9.50
C THR A 43 -7.78 7.28 9.37
N VAL A 44 -6.66 7.88 9.69
CA VAL A 44 -5.35 7.23 9.78
C VAL A 44 -4.99 7.03 11.24
N THR A 45 -4.73 5.79 11.64
CA THR A 45 -4.22 5.46 12.98
C THR A 45 -2.75 5.06 12.87
N THR A 46 -1.90 5.82 13.52
CA THR A 46 -0.45 5.64 13.52
C THR A 46 -0.02 4.55 14.51
N HIS A 47 1.26 4.16 14.43
CA HIS A 47 1.82 3.13 15.33
C HIS A 47 1.72 3.51 16.81
N ASP A 48 1.85 4.78 17.14
CA ASP A 48 1.70 5.32 18.50
C ASP A 48 0.24 5.52 18.93
N LYS A 49 -0.71 4.92 18.19
CA LYS A 49 -2.15 4.90 18.46
C LYS A 49 -2.85 6.27 18.36
N LYS A 50 -2.23 7.23 17.71
CA LYS A 50 -2.86 8.52 17.39
C LYS A 50 -3.71 8.40 16.14
N GLU A 51 -4.81 9.13 16.12
CA GLU A 51 -5.75 9.19 15.02
C GLU A 51 -5.71 10.56 14.34
N TYR A 52 -5.71 10.52 13.02
CA TYR A 52 -5.71 11.71 12.17
C TYR A 52 -6.81 11.61 11.13
N SER A 53 -7.53 12.69 10.94
CA SER A 53 -8.40 12.82 9.78
C SER A 53 -7.56 13.03 8.52
N ALA A 54 -7.93 12.38 7.43
CA ALA A 54 -7.21 12.44 6.18
C ALA A 54 -8.14 12.72 4.99
N HIS A 55 -7.57 13.20 3.90
CA HIS A 55 -8.24 13.33 2.62
C HIS A 55 -7.36 12.85 1.48
N VAL A 56 -7.98 12.41 0.39
CA VAL A 56 -7.27 11.98 -0.81
C VAL A 56 -6.70 13.20 -1.52
N VAL A 57 -5.39 13.20 -1.79
CA VAL A 57 -4.70 14.24 -2.56
C VAL A 57 -4.34 13.79 -3.97
N TYR A 58 -4.16 12.49 -4.15
CA TYR A 58 -3.86 11.92 -5.46
C TYR A 58 -4.38 10.49 -5.54
N MET A 59 -4.89 10.13 -6.71
CA MET A 59 -5.32 8.77 -7.01
C MET A 59 -4.96 8.46 -8.45
N ASP A 60 -4.11 7.45 -8.62
CA ASP A 60 -3.74 6.96 -9.93
C ASP A 60 -4.48 5.65 -10.23
N TYR A 61 -5.36 5.74 -11.21
CA TYR A 61 -6.16 4.59 -11.62
C TYR A 61 -5.38 3.58 -12.46
N GLU A 62 -4.29 3.98 -13.09
CA GLU A 62 -3.47 3.08 -13.89
C GLU A 62 -2.58 2.18 -13.02
N SER A 63 -1.91 2.74 -12.04
CA SER A 63 -1.06 1.96 -11.12
C SER A 63 -1.83 1.34 -9.95
N GLY A 64 -2.98 1.88 -9.60
CA GLY A 64 -3.72 1.49 -8.40
C GLY A 64 -3.19 2.11 -7.10
N LEU A 65 -2.29 3.09 -7.19
CA LEU A 65 -1.77 3.82 -6.03
C LEU A 65 -2.68 5.00 -5.65
N ALA A 66 -2.66 5.35 -4.39
CA ALA A 66 -3.29 6.57 -3.88
C ALA A 66 -2.43 7.21 -2.81
N VAL A 67 -2.48 8.54 -2.74
CA VAL A 67 -1.85 9.33 -1.68
C VAL A 67 -2.94 10.08 -0.93
N ILE A 68 -2.91 9.94 0.38
CA ILE A 68 -3.76 10.68 1.30
C ILE A 68 -2.91 11.60 2.18
N LYS A 69 -3.51 12.66 2.68
CA LYS A 69 -2.83 13.67 3.50
C LYS A 69 -3.48 13.76 4.87
N VAL A 70 -2.67 13.66 5.90
CA VAL A 70 -3.04 14.00 7.28
C VAL A 70 -2.46 15.35 7.68
N GLY A 71 -3.08 16.03 8.63
CA GLY A 71 -2.54 17.24 9.22
C GLY A 71 -1.44 16.93 10.23
N GLY A 72 -0.42 17.77 10.27
CA GLY A 72 0.70 17.63 11.19
C GLY A 72 2.06 17.68 10.47
N ASP A 73 3.11 17.55 11.24
CA ASP A 73 4.48 17.54 10.76
C ASP A 73 5.33 16.53 11.55
N ARG A 74 6.54 16.30 11.08
CA ARG A 74 7.53 15.39 11.71
C ARG A 74 7.10 13.95 11.80
N PHE A 75 6.32 13.47 10.83
CA PHE A 75 6.04 12.05 10.71
C PHE A 75 7.30 11.28 10.26
N PRO A 76 7.53 10.09 10.82
CA PRO A 76 8.62 9.24 10.35
C PRO A 76 8.33 8.75 8.94
N VAL A 77 9.26 8.98 8.01
CA VAL A 77 9.13 8.61 6.61
C VAL A 77 9.75 7.24 6.35
N ALA A 78 9.05 6.40 5.63
CA ALA A 78 9.58 5.12 5.19
C ALA A 78 10.71 5.35 4.16
N PRO A 79 11.88 4.70 4.34
CA PRO A 79 12.96 4.81 3.36
C PRO A 79 12.56 4.13 2.06
N LEU A 80 12.51 4.88 0.96
CA LEU A 80 12.14 4.36 -0.34
C LEU A 80 13.37 3.83 -1.07
N GLY A 81 13.24 2.65 -1.69
CA GLY A 81 14.21 2.09 -2.62
C GLY A 81 13.78 2.29 -4.07
N TYR A 82 14.36 1.48 -4.95
CA TYR A 82 14.04 1.45 -6.38
C TYR A 82 13.68 0.02 -6.77
N SER A 83 12.48 -0.18 -7.30
CA SER A 83 11.94 -1.52 -7.59
C SER A 83 12.66 -2.25 -8.71
N ASP A 84 13.35 -1.54 -9.60
CA ASP A 84 14.21 -2.13 -10.65
C ASP A 84 15.48 -2.81 -10.09
N GLU A 85 15.82 -2.58 -8.83
CA GLU A 85 16.90 -3.29 -8.13
C GLU A 85 16.47 -4.69 -7.65
N LEU A 86 15.16 -4.99 -7.59
CA LEU A 86 14.67 -6.30 -7.17
C LEU A 86 14.99 -7.40 -8.18
N LYS A 87 15.40 -8.53 -7.67
CA LYS A 87 15.72 -9.74 -8.43
C LYS A 87 15.09 -10.98 -7.79
N VAL A 88 14.85 -11.98 -8.59
CA VAL A 88 14.50 -13.32 -8.09
C VAL A 88 15.80 -14.05 -7.68
N PRO A 89 15.88 -14.64 -6.49
CA PRO A 89 14.90 -14.77 -5.40
C PRO A 89 15.20 -13.86 -4.18
N ASP A 90 15.26 -12.57 -4.36
CA ASP A 90 15.54 -11.63 -3.27
C ASP A 90 14.58 -11.84 -2.08
N LYS A 91 15.13 -11.78 -0.87
CA LYS A 91 14.35 -11.84 0.35
C LYS A 91 13.62 -10.52 0.59
N VAL A 92 12.34 -10.64 0.94
CA VAL A 92 11.46 -9.49 1.19
C VAL A 92 10.64 -9.66 2.46
N LEU A 93 10.20 -8.52 3.00
CA LEU A 93 9.31 -8.43 4.14
C LEU A 93 8.07 -7.61 3.73
N VAL A 94 6.91 -8.04 4.21
CA VAL A 94 5.66 -7.30 4.09
C VAL A 94 5.23 -6.84 5.48
N LEU A 95 4.97 -5.55 5.62
CA LEU A 95 4.35 -4.97 6.82
C LEU A 95 2.90 -4.63 6.51
N ALA A 96 1.99 -5.00 7.39
CA ALA A 96 0.57 -4.70 7.22
C ALA A 96 -0.11 -4.34 8.54
N SER A 97 -1.11 -3.49 8.45
CA SER A 97 -2.11 -3.34 9.50
C SER A 97 -3.08 -4.51 9.41
N ALA A 98 -3.28 -5.23 10.51
CA ALA A 98 -4.26 -6.30 10.63
C ALA A 98 -5.46 -5.90 11.49
N GLY A 99 -5.45 -4.68 11.98
CA GLY A 99 -6.47 -4.02 12.78
C GLY A 99 -6.02 -2.60 13.10
N LYS A 100 -6.85 -1.86 13.81
CA LYS A 100 -6.55 -0.46 14.18
C LYS A 100 -5.21 -0.30 14.91
N TYR A 101 -4.90 -1.23 15.80
CA TYR A 101 -3.69 -1.20 16.64
C TYR A 101 -2.77 -2.39 16.40
N GLU A 102 -3.13 -3.29 15.51
CA GLU A 102 -2.37 -4.50 15.22
C GLU A 102 -1.54 -4.32 13.95
N ARG A 103 -0.26 -4.66 14.04
CA ARG A 103 0.68 -4.70 12.93
C ARG A 103 1.26 -6.09 12.82
N LYS A 104 1.34 -6.60 11.59
CA LYS A 104 1.89 -7.92 11.30
C LYS A 104 2.97 -7.83 10.24
N VAL A 105 3.89 -8.79 10.30
CA VAL A 105 5.00 -8.95 9.37
C VAL A 105 4.93 -10.34 8.75
N ALA A 106 5.11 -10.41 7.46
CA ALA A 106 5.38 -11.65 6.74
C ALA A 106 6.69 -11.54 5.97
N GLN A 107 7.39 -12.65 5.82
CA GLN A 107 8.61 -12.72 5.02
C GLN A 107 8.46 -13.73 3.89
N GLY A 108 9.23 -13.54 2.84
CA GLY A 108 9.24 -14.41 1.69
C GLY A 108 10.31 -14.00 0.69
N PHE A 109 10.12 -14.45 -0.54
CA PHE A 109 11.06 -14.22 -1.63
C PHE A 109 10.33 -13.70 -2.87
N VAL A 110 11.00 -12.86 -3.64
CA VAL A 110 10.55 -12.46 -4.97
C VAL A 110 10.54 -13.70 -5.87
N THR A 111 9.42 -13.98 -6.50
CA THR A 111 9.25 -15.12 -7.43
C THR A 111 9.19 -14.70 -8.89
N GLY A 112 8.87 -13.45 -9.15
CA GLY A 112 8.82 -12.89 -10.50
C GLY A 112 8.44 -11.42 -10.49
N ILE A 113 8.79 -10.76 -11.58
CA ILE A 113 8.34 -9.41 -11.92
C ILE A 113 7.65 -9.57 -13.27
N LYS A 114 6.32 -9.47 -13.29
CA LYS A 114 5.50 -9.82 -14.46
C LYS A 114 4.45 -8.77 -14.72
N PRO A 115 4.03 -8.60 -15.98
CA PRO A 115 2.80 -7.89 -16.26
C PRO A 115 1.65 -8.53 -15.50
N PHE A 116 0.88 -7.72 -14.80
CA PHE A 116 -0.30 -8.17 -14.07
C PHE A 116 -1.55 -7.56 -14.69
N ASP A 117 -2.43 -8.43 -15.15
CA ASP A 117 -3.74 -8.08 -15.65
C ASP A 117 -4.75 -8.24 -14.50
N ALA A 118 -5.07 -7.14 -13.84
CA ALA A 118 -6.15 -7.12 -12.85
C ALA A 118 -7.47 -7.11 -13.61
N TYR A 119 -8.16 -8.22 -13.62
CA TYR A 119 -9.30 -8.64 -14.43
C TYR A 119 -10.45 -7.63 -14.63
N TRP A 120 -10.46 -6.51 -13.91
CA TRP A 120 -11.50 -5.49 -14.01
C TRP A 120 -11.07 -4.04 -13.89
N GLN A 121 -9.81 -3.76 -13.71
CA GLN A 121 -9.43 -2.37 -13.55
C GLN A 121 -8.16 -1.91 -14.27
N TYR A 122 -7.04 -2.64 -14.32
CA TYR A 122 -5.79 -2.08 -14.85
C TYR A 122 -4.76 -3.15 -15.21
N MET A 123 -4.03 -2.89 -16.30
CA MET A 123 -2.76 -3.58 -16.59
C MET A 123 -1.65 -2.84 -15.84
N ILE A 124 -1.10 -3.47 -14.83
CA ILE A 124 0.18 -3.05 -14.24
C ILE A 124 1.26 -3.76 -15.05
N ASP A 125 2.06 -3.01 -15.80
CA ASP A 125 3.09 -3.57 -16.68
C ASP A 125 4.13 -4.40 -15.94
N GLU A 126 4.33 -4.16 -14.64
CA GLU A 126 5.29 -4.87 -13.82
C GLU A 126 4.77 -5.04 -12.38
N GLY A 127 4.07 -6.12 -12.10
CA GLY A 127 3.74 -6.51 -10.73
C GLY A 127 4.86 -7.32 -10.08
N VAL A 128 5.20 -7.02 -8.84
CA VAL A 128 6.17 -7.79 -8.06
C VAL A 128 5.44 -8.93 -7.35
N MET A 129 5.77 -10.16 -7.72
CA MET A 129 5.21 -11.36 -7.13
C MET A 129 6.14 -11.90 -6.05
N THR A 130 5.59 -12.21 -4.87
CA THR A 130 6.36 -12.73 -3.74
C THR A 130 5.63 -13.87 -3.03
N THR A 131 6.39 -14.72 -2.33
CA THR A 131 5.85 -15.73 -1.41
C THR A 131 5.51 -15.16 -0.02
N ALA A 132 5.78 -13.90 0.23
CA ALA A 132 5.35 -13.21 1.45
C ALA A 132 3.85 -12.90 1.37
N VAL A 133 3.03 -13.76 1.94
CA VAL A 133 1.57 -13.56 1.98
C VAL A 133 1.26 -12.37 2.88
N ASN A 134 0.49 -11.41 2.36
CA ASN A 134 0.10 -10.23 3.14
C ASN A 134 -0.70 -10.66 4.38
N PRO A 135 -0.20 -10.38 5.59
CA PRO A 135 -0.84 -10.83 6.82
C PRO A 135 -1.96 -9.91 7.33
N GLY A 136 -2.31 -8.90 6.54
CA GLY A 136 -3.32 -7.91 6.91
C GLY A 136 -3.94 -7.23 5.70
N PHE A 137 -4.24 -5.93 5.84
CA PHE A 137 -4.89 -5.14 4.79
C PHE A 137 -3.90 -4.65 3.74
N GLY A 138 -4.36 -4.52 2.48
CA GLY A 138 -3.56 -3.98 1.39
C GLY A 138 -3.13 -2.52 1.60
N GLY A 139 -2.07 -2.11 0.92
CA GLY A 139 -1.48 -0.77 0.99
C GLY A 139 -0.23 -0.68 1.87
N GLY A 140 0.19 -1.77 2.50
CA GLY A 140 1.42 -1.84 3.29
C GLY A 140 2.68 -1.91 2.42
N PRO A 141 3.86 -1.60 3.00
CA PRO A 141 5.11 -1.62 2.27
C PRO A 141 5.65 -3.04 2.08
N LEU A 142 6.19 -3.30 0.89
CA LEU A 142 7.08 -4.41 0.58
C LEU A 142 8.52 -3.91 0.76
N LEU A 143 9.27 -4.50 1.68
CA LEU A 143 10.63 -4.09 2.03
C LEU A 143 11.66 -5.09 1.52
N ASN A 144 12.83 -4.57 1.12
CA ASN A 144 14.01 -5.42 0.88
C ASN A 144 14.73 -5.73 2.20
N ASN A 145 15.85 -6.46 2.12
CA ASN A 145 16.68 -6.82 3.28
C ASN A 145 17.39 -5.63 3.95
N LEU A 146 17.40 -4.46 3.32
CA LEU A 146 17.92 -3.20 3.88
C LEU A 146 16.81 -2.34 4.52
N GLY A 147 15.57 -2.83 4.54
CA GLY A 147 14.42 -2.11 5.08
C GLY A 147 13.91 -0.98 4.19
N ARG A 148 14.29 -0.95 2.91
CA ARG A 148 13.80 0.04 1.94
C ARG A 148 12.53 -0.44 1.27
N VAL A 149 11.60 0.46 1.05
CA VAL A 149 10.34 0.16 0.37
C VAL A 149 10.58 -0.05 -1.11
N MET A 150 10.26 -1.24 -1.59
CA MET A 150 10.41 -1.66 -2.98
C MET A 150 9.07 -1.74 -3.72
N GLY A 151 7.97 -1.77 -2.98
CA GLY A 151 6.61 -1.84 -3.53
C GLY A 151 5.54 -1.58 -2.49
N VAL A 152 4.31 -1.51 -2.98
CA VAL A 152 3.10 -1.36 -2.17
C VAL A 152 2.25 -2.61 -2.37
N VAL A 153 1.96 -3.32 -1.28
CA VAL A 153 1.21 -4.58 -1.34
C VAL A 153 -0.22 -4.31 -1.80
N TYR A 154 -0.63 -4.94 -2.89
CA TYR A 154 -1.93 -4.74 -3.49
C TYR A 154 -2.92 -5.82 -3.05
N LEU A 155 -2.62 -7.10 -3.29
CA LEU A 155 -3.50 -8.21 -2.95
C LEU A 155 -2.75 -9.54 -2.78
N ASN A 156 -3.43 -10.50 -2.15
CA ASN A 156 -3.01 -11.90 -2.14
C ASN A 156 -3.62 -12.64 -3.32
N LEU A 157 -2.83 -13.50 -3.96
CA LEU A 157 -3.26 -14.37 -5.04
C LEU A 157 -3.61 -15.75 -4.48
N ASN A 158 -4.87 -15.96 -4.17
CA ASN A 158 -5.33 -17.19 -3.51
C ASN A 158 -5.54 -18.39 -4.44
N SER A 159 -5.41 -18.23 -5.77
CA SER A 159 -5.88 -19.23 -6.72
C SER A 159 -4.89 -20.35 -7.06
N VAL A 160 -3.61 -20.23 -6.76
CA VAL A 160 -2.62 -21.25 -7.18
C VAL A 160 -1.53 -21.56 -6.17
N LYS A 161 -1.18 -20.64 -5.27
CA LYS A 161 -0.27 -20.78 -4.11
C LYS A 161 -0.41 -19.53 -3.27
N GLU A 162 -0.07 -19.64 -2.00
CA GLU A 162 0.04 -18.50 -1.08
C GLU A 162 1.09 -17.51 -1.57
N MET A 163 0.66 -16.52 -2.34
CA MET A 163 1.51 -15.48 -2.93
C MET A 163 0.85 -14.12 -2.77
N SER A 164 1.64 -13.07 -2.76
CA SER A 164 1.15 -11.70 -2.84
C SER A 164 1.70 -10.97 -4.07
N MET A 165 0.96 -9.97 -4.51
CA MET A 165 1.35 -9.06 -5.57
C MET A 165 1.49 -7.65 -5.01
N SER A 166 2.57 -6.98 -5.36
CA SER A 166 2.86 -5.60 -4.99
C SER A 166 3.05 -4.73 -6.21
N ILE A 167 2.60 -3.48 -6.08
CA ILE A 167 2.83 -2.42 -7.08
C ILE A 167 4.26 -1.91 -6.90
N PRO A 168 5.10 -1.85 -7.97
CA PRO A 168 6.47 -1.38 -7.87
C PRO A 168 6.57 0.06 -7.38
N ILE A 169 7.50 0.36 -6.48
CA ILE A 169 7.67 1.70 -5.91
C ILE A 169 8.11 2.74 -6.94
N ASN A 170 8.74 2.31 -8.04
CA ASN A 170 9.14 3.22 -9.11
C ASN A 170 7.95 3.94 -9.76
N LEU A 171 6.75 3.37 -9.72
CA LEU A 171 5.53 4.05 -10.17
C LEU A 171 5.21 5.27 -9.29
N PHE A 172 5.42 5.14 -7.98
CA PHE A 172 5.30 6.29 -7.08
C PHE A 172 6.38 7.34 -7.34
N HIS A 173 7.63 6.94 -7.59
CA HIS A 173 8.70 7.89 -7.91
C HIS A 173 8.38 8.76 -9.13
N LYS A 174 7.71 8.19 -10.15
CA LYS A 174 7.30 8.94 -11.35
C LYS A 174 6.27 10.03 -11.07
N MET A 175 5.39 9.81 -10.10
CA MET A 175 4.31 10.75 -9.77
C MET A 175 4.63 11.66 -8.57
N LYS A 176 5.69 11.37 -7.83
CA LYS A 176 6.02 12.05 -6.57
C LYS A 176 6.17 13.56 -6.73
N GLU A 177 6.84 14.02 -7.77
CA GLU A 177 7.09 15.45 -8.02
C GLU A 177 5.82 16.26 -8.29
N GLU A 178 4.73 15.58 -8.68
CA GLU A 178 3.42 16.22 -8.91
C GLU A 178 2.60 16.33 -7.61
N ILE A 179 2.96 15.55 -6.58
CA ILE A 179 2.16 15.38 -5.36
C ILE A 179 2.80 16.07 -4.15
N ILE A 180 4.11 15.99 -4.04
CA ILE A 180 4.93 16.45 -2.91
C ILE A 180 5.96 17.46 -3.41
#